data_677ed7f35633b1f1231e8340bf424980
#
_entry.id   677ed7f35633b1f1231e8340bf424980
#
_cell.length_a   1.000
_cell.length_b   1.000
_cell.length_c   1.000
_cell.angle_alpha   90.00
_cell.angle_beta   90.00
_cell.angle_gamma   90.00
#
_symmetry.space_group_name_H-M   'P 1'
#
loop_
_entity.id
_entity.type
_entity.pdbx_description
1 polymer ?
#
loop_
_entity_poly.entity_id
_entity_poly.type
_entity_poly.pdbx_seq_one_letter_code
_entity_poly.pdbx_strand_id
1 'polypeptide(L)'
;RKQVLMAYHNIYHSWAWLGGHADGDADLCSVAVREVKEESGIEEVKLLSDQPFSLEILSVDGHVKRGKYVVTHLHLNVTYLMEADPVQEIRCKPDENSAVGWIPVEQIAEKSTEPWFVERVYGKLCEKVKRDFCEV
;
A
#
# COMPACT_ATOMS: atom_id res chain seq x y z
N ARG A 1 -1.71 -12.52 -15.31
CA ARG A 1 -2.68 -12.32 -14.27
C ARG A 1 -2.20 -11.29 -13.27
N LYS A 2 -2.99 -10.31 -12.95
CA LYS A 2 -2.55 -9.19 -12.13
C LYS A 2 -2.67 -9.48 -10.64
N GLN A 3 -1.60 -9.17 -9.93
CA GLN A 3 -1.56 -9.30 -8.48
C GLN A 3 -0.98 -8.03 -7.89
N VAL A 4 -1.34 -7.75 -6.64
CA VAL A 4 -0.86 -6.58 -5.91
C VAL A 4 -0.14 -7.04 -4.65
N LEU A 5 1.04 -6.48 -4.40
CA LEU A 5 1.77 -6.79 -3.18
C LEU A 5 1.13 -6.03 -2.03
N MET A 6 0.71 -6.75 -1.01
CA MET A 6 0.02 -6.16 0.12
C MET A 6 0.58 -6.73 1.42
N ALA A 7 0.29 -6.05 2.51
CA ALA A 7 0.72 -6.47 3.84
C ALA A 7 -0.48 -6.55 4.77
N TYR A 8 -0.45 -7.50 5.70
CA TYR A 8 -1.48 -7.59 6.75
C TYR A 8 -1.06 -6.70 7.90
N HIS A 9 -1.74 -5.58 8.05
CA HIS A 9 -1.35 -4.51 8.96
C HIS A 9 -1.71 -4.83 10.40
N ASN A 10 -0.74 -4.64 11.33
CA ASN A 10 -0.94 -4.99 12.73
C ASN A 10 -2.01 -4.14 13.43
N ILE A 11 -2.14 -2.88 13.04
CA ILE A 11 -3.09 -1.97 13.68
C ILE A 11 -4.50 -2.17 13.14
N TYR A 12 -4.62 -2.25 11.81
CA TYR A 12 -5.94 -2.30 11.17
C TYR A 12 -6.47 -3.70 10.99
N HIS A 13 -5.63 -4.73 11.22
CA HIS A 13 -6.01 -6.14 11.07
C HIS A 13 -6.64 -6.41 9.72
N SER A 14 -5.99 -5.90 8.67
CA SER A 14 -6.50 -5.99 7.32
C SER A 14 -5.35 -5.99 6.32
N TRP A 15 -5.56 -6.62 5.18
CA TRP A 15 -4.61 -6.51 4.08
C TRP A 15 -4.72 -5.12 3.46
N ALA A 16 -3.59 -4.47 3.31
CA ALA A 16 -3.51 -3.09 2.84
C ALA A 16 -2.30 -2.93 1.93
N TRP A 17 -2.33 -1.87 1.13
CA TRP A 17 -1.17 -1.56 0.31
C TRP A 17 0.02 -1.16 1.18
N LEU A 18 1.20 -1.12 0.56
CA LEU A 18 2.43 -0.76 1.25
C LEU A 18 2.62 0.75 1.24
N GLY A 19 3.21 1.27 2.29
CA GLY A 19 3.50 2.69 2.37
C GLY A 19 3.83 3.12 3.79
N GLY A 20 4.16 4.40 3.94
CA GLY A 20 4.51 4.94 5.23
C GLY A 20 4.53 6.45 5.20
N HIS A 21 4.96 7.03 6.31
CA HIS A 21 4.99 8.46 6.48
C HIS A 21 6.25 9.07 5.86
N ALA A 22 6.09 10.24 5.26
CA ALA A 22 7.23 10.94 4.67
C ALA A 22 8.16 11.53 5.73
N ASP A 23 7.61 11.88 6.90
CA ASP A 23 8.38 12.40 8.05
C ASP A 23 9.29 13.56 7.66
N GLY A 24 8.75 14.49 6.88
CA GLY A 24 9.49 15.68 6.49
C GLY A 24 10.30 15.55 5.22
N ASP A 25 10.37 14.38 4.62
CA ASP A 25 11.10 14.19 3.37
C ASP A 25 10.20 14.63 2.20
N ALA A 26 10.65 15.61 1.43
CA ALA A 26 9.86 16.16 0.34
C ALA A 26 9.92 15.29 -0.92
N ASP A 27 10.87 14.36 -1.00
CA ASP A 27 10.96 13.46 -2.16
C ASP A 27 10.05 12.26 -1.94
N LEU A 28 8.76 12.45 -2.17
CA LEU A 28 7.76 11.44 -1.87
C LEU A 28 7.93 10.18 -2.72
N CYS A 29 8.46 10.31 -3.91
CA CYS A 29 8.71 9.17 -4.77
C CYS A 29 9.74 8.23 -4.13
N SER A 30 10.84 8.80 -3.63
CA SER A 30 11.86 8.02 -2.94
C SER A 30 11.34 7.40 -1.65
N VAL A 31 10.46 8.13 -0.94
CA VAL A 31 9.83 7.60 0.26
C VAL A 31 9.02 6.36 -0.08
N ALA A 32 8.22 6.43 -1.15
CA ALA A 32 7.38 5.30 -1.56
C ALA A 32 8.22 4.07 -1.89
N VAL A 33 9.31 4.25 -2.64
CA VAL A 33 10.19 3.15 -3.01
C VAL A 33 10.82 2.53 -1.75
N ARG A 34 11.30 3.38 -0.85
CA ARG A 34 11.92 2.90 0.39
C ARG A 34 10.92 2.10 1.22
N GLU A 35 9.69 2.59 1.36
CA GLU A 35 8.69 1.91 2.18
C GLU A 35 8.33 0.54 1.63
N VAL A 36 8.20 0.42 0.31
CA VAL A 36 7.93 -0.88 -0.29
C VAL A 36 9.03 -1.87 0.06
N LYS A 37 10.27 -1.44 -0.06
CA LYS A 37 11.40 -2.33 0.22
C LYS A 37 11.48 -2.71 1.70
N GLU A 38 11.24 -1.75 2.57
CA GLU A 38 11.32 -2.00 4.03
C GLU A 38 10.19 -2.89 4.51
N GLU A 39 8.97 -2.65 4.03
CA GLU A 39 7.82 -3.39 4.54
C GLU A 39 7.69 -4.79 3.97
N SER A 40 8.20 -5.03 2.77
CA SER A 40 8.04 -6.33 2.13
C SER A 40 9.33 -7.11 1.96
N GLY A 41 10.48 -6.45 2.16
CA GLY A 41 11.77 -7.09 1.92
C GLY A 41 12.14 -7.24 0.47
N ILE A 42 11.28 -6.80 -0.45
CA ILE A 42 11.59 -6.90 -1.87
C ILE A 42 12.76 -5.98 -2.20
N GLU A 43 13.67 -6.43 -3.04
CA GLU A 43 14.89 -5.68 -3.29
C GLU A 43 14.85 -4.82 -4.54
N GLU A 44 14.10 -5.25 -5.54
CA GLU A 44 14.06 -4.54 -6.81
C GLU A 44 12.62 -4.24 -7.21
N VAL A 45 12.33 -2.96 -7.39
CA VAL A 45 11.05 -2.51 -7.91
C VAL A 45 11.31 -1.54 -9.05
N LYS A 46 10.42 -1.53 -10.03
CA LYS A 46 10.48 -0.61 -11.14
C LYS A 46 9.38 0.43 -10.99
N LEU A 47 9.79 1.68 -10.87
CA LEU A 47 8.84 2.78 -10.82
C LEU A 47 8.32 3.01 -12.23
N LEU A 48 7.02 2.90 -12.42
CA LEU A 48 6.43 3.04 -13.77
C LEU A 48 6.31 4.49 -14.18
N SER A 49 6.28 5.42 -13.21
CA SER A 49 6.30 6.84 -13.49
C SER A 49 6.77 7.56 -12.23
N ASP A 50 7.49 8.67 -12.37
CA ASP A 50 7.87 9.48 -11.23
C ASP A 50 6.77 10.46 -10.83
N GLN A 51 5.65 10.45 -11.56
CA GLN A 51 4.49 11.26 -11.24
C GLN A 51 3.52 10.46 -10.36
N PRO A 52 2.80 11.12 -9.46
CA PRO A 52 1.82 10.41 -8.65
C PRO A 52 0.76 9.73 -9.50
N PHE A 53 0.46 8.49 -9.15
CA PHE A 53 -0.59 7.74 -9.81
C PHE A 53 -1.97 8.15 -9.28
N SER A 54 -2.03 8.53 -8.00
CA SER A 54 -3.28 8.92 -7.35
C SER A 54 -3.00 9.73 -6.11
N LEU A 55 -3.96 10.59 -5.75
CA LEU A 55 -3.92 11.41 -4.54
C LEU A 55 -5.22 11.19 -3.78
N GLU A 56 -5.11 10.94 -2.48
CA GLU A 56 -6.28 10.79 -1.62
C GLU A 56 -6.12 11.57 -0.34
N ILE A 57 -7.26 11.96 0.25
CA ILE A 57 -7.29 12.46 1.62
C ILE A 57 -8.02 11.40 2.41
N LEU A 58 -7.30 10.75 3.34
CA LEU A 58 -7.82 9.60 4.06
C LEU A 58 -8.00 9.93 5.53
N SER A 59 -9.14 9.50 6.10
CA SER A 59 -9.39 9.61 7.52
C SER A 59 -8.83 8.38 8.23
N VAL A 60 -8.04 8.61 9.26
CA VAL A 60 -7.47 7.55 10.08
C VAL A 60 -8.14 7.61 11.44
N ASP A 61 -8.87 6.54 11.79
CA ASP A 61 -9.58 6.48 13.06
C ASP A 61 -8.60 6.44 14.23
N GLY A 62 -9.05 6.92 15.39
CA GLY A 62 -8.23 6.86 16.58
C GLY A 62 -7.82 5.43 16.92
N HIS A 63 -6.60 5.27 17.37
CA HIS A 63 -6.07 3.95 17.70
C HIS A 63 -4.91 4.08 18.69
N VAL A 64 -4.50 2.93 19.25
CA VAL A 64 -3.34 2.89 20.14
C VAL A 64 -2.14 2.41 19.36
N LYS A 65 -1.05 3.18 19.43
CA LYS A 65 0.20 2.84 18.77
C LYS A 65 1.34 3.00 19.75
N ARG A 66 2.10 1.92 19.97
CA ARG A 66 3.25 1.93 20.90
C ARG A 66 2.85 2.40 22.29
N GLY A 67 1.68 1.96 22.75
CA GLY A 67 1.19 2.30 24.08
C GLY A 67 0.59 3.68 24.23
N LYS A 68 0.51 4.46 23.14
CA LYS A 68 -0.07 5.81 23.18
C LYS A 68 -1.29 5.89 22.27
N TYR A 69 -2.30 6.61 22.74
CA TYR A 69 -3.49 6.82 21.92
C TYR A 69 -3.21 7.87 20.86
N VAL A 70 -3.54 7.56 19.60
CA VAL A 70 -3.42 8.48 18.48
C VAL A 70 -4.84 8.87 18.08
N VAL A 71 -5.10 10.18 18.08
CA VAL A 71 -6.46 10.69 17.77
C VAL A 71 -6.76 10.53 16.28
N THR A 72 -8.05 10.54 15.95
CA THR A 72 -8.51 10.53 14.57
C THR A 72 -7.88 11.72 13.84
N HIS A 73 -7.36 11.47 12.63
CA HIS A 73 -6.69 12.51 11.87
C HIS A 73 -6.78 12.19 10.37
N LEU A 74 -6.33 13.13 9.55
CA LEU A 74 -6.33 12.98 8.11
C LEU A 74 -4.92 12.69 7.60
N HIS A 75 -4.84 11.80 6.62
CA HIS A 75 -3.61 11.57 5.88
C HIS A 75 -3.77 12.13 4.47
N LEU A 76 -2.83 12.95 4.04
CA LEU A 76 -2.71 13.34 2.64
C LEU A 76 -1.86 12.24 2.00
N ASN A 77 -2.48 11.44 1.16
CA ASN A 77 -1.86 10.25 0.63
C ASN A 77 -1.48 10.43 -0.83
N VAL A 78 -0.23 10.13 -1.16
CA VAL A 78 0.27 10.18 -2.53
C VAL A 78 0.67 8.77 -2.92
N THR A 79 0.05 8.26 -3.98
CA THR A 79 0.28 6.88 -4.42
C THR A 79 1.12 6.88 -5.69
N TYR A 80 2.14 6.03 -5.70
CA TYR A 80 2.98 5.79 -6.87
C TYR A 80 2.78 4.35 -7.33
N LEU A 81 2.85 4.14 -8.64
CA LEU A 81 2.68 2.81 -9.21
C LEU A 81 4.03 2.19 -9.53
N MET A 82 4.24 1.00 -9.01
CA MET A 82 5.49 0.26 -9.21
C MET A 82 5.20 -1.15 -9.68
N GLU A 83 6.19 -1.73 -10.32
CA GLU A 83 6.12 -3.09 -10.81
C GLU A 83 7.27 -3.89 -10.21
N ALA A 84 7.03 -5.13 -9.84
CA ALA A 84 8.07 -5.98 -9.30
C ALA A 84 7.84 -7.42 -9.72
N ASP A 85 8.94 -8.17 -9.81
CA ASP A 85 8.89 -9.58 -10.14
C ASP A 85 8.44 -10.35 -8.92
N PRO A 86 7.34 -11.11 -9.00
CA PRO A 86 6.83 -11.85 -7.83
C PRO A 86 7.70 -13.03 -7.42
N VAL A 87 8.72 -13.35 -8.19
CA VAL A 87 9.66 -14.42 -7.83
C VAL A 87 10.58 -14.00 -6.68
N GLN A 88 10.77 -12.69 -6.47
CA GLN A 88 11.64 -12.22 -5.42
C GLN A 88 11.15 -12.63 -4.04
N GLU A 89 12.08 -12.84 -3.12
CA GLU A 89 11.73 -13.14 -1.75
C GLU A 89 11.07 -11.95 -1.09
N ILE A 90 10.05 -12.24 -0.29
CA ILE A 90 9.38 -11.22 0.51
C ILE A 90 9.36 -11.67 1.96
N ARG A 91 9.29 -10.71 2.88
CA ARG A 91 9.23 -11.02 4.30
C ARG A 91 8.48 -9.92 5.03
N CYS A 92 7.88 -10.25 6.15
CA CYS A 92 7.17 -9.25 6.93
C CYS A 92 8.13 -8.40 7.76
N LYS A 93 7.62 -7.24 8.15
CA LYS A 93 8.30 -6.34 9.08
C LYS A 93 7.50 -6.41 10.39
N PRO A 94 7.94 -7.21 11.36
CA PRO A 94 7.07 -7.59 12.49
C PRO A 94 6.52 -6.44 13.32
N ASP A 95 7.20 -5.29 13.35
CA ASP A 95 6.68 -4.15 14.09
C ASP A 95 5.56 -3.41 13.35
N GLU A 96 5.30 -3.75 12.10
CA GLU A 96 4.26 -3.08 11.31
C GLU A 96 3.26 -4.05 10.71
N ASN A 97 3.71 -5.22 10.28
CA ASN A 97 2.80 -6.19 9.66
C ASN A 97 3.17 -7.61 10.09
N SER A 98 2.22 -8.52 9.94
CA SER A 98 2.41 -9.91 10.31
C SER A 98 2.42 -10.84 9.10
N ALA A 99 2.15 -10.32 7.91
CA ALA A 99 2.21 -11.10 6.69
C ALA A 99 2.36 -10.16 5.50
N VAL A 100 3.01 -10.64 4.45
CA VAL A 100 3.16 -9.92 3.19
C VAL A 100 2.90 -10.93 2.09
N GLY A 101 2.16 -10.53 1.06
CA GLY A 101 1.88 -11.47 -0.02
C GLY A 101 1.34 -10.79 -1.26
N TRP A 102 1.38 -11.54 -2.36
CA TRP A 102 0.80 -11.12 -3.61
C TRP A 102 -0.67 -11.54 -3.64
N ILE A 103 -1.55 -10.54 -3.72
CA ILE A 103 -2.99 -10.78 -3.69
C ILE A 103 -3.55 -10.55 -5.09
N PRO A 104 -4.24 -11.54 -5.67
CA PRO A 104 -4.89 -11.32 -6.96
C PRO A 104 -5.87 -10.15 -6.87
N VAL A 105 -5.92 -9.34 -7.91
CA VAL A 105 -6.75 -8.14 -7.92
C VAL A 105 -8.20 -8.47 -7.58
N GLU A 106 -8.70 -9.57 -8.09
CA GLU A 106 -10.09 -9.95 -7.85
C GLU A 106 -10.37 -10.41 -6.43
N GLN A 107 -9.33 -10.62 -5.60
CA GLN A 107 -9.50 -11.06 -4.23
C GLN A 107 -9.28 -9.95 -3.21
N ILE A 108 -8.97 -8.73 -3.64
CA ILE A 108 -8.70 -7.65 -2.70
C ILE A 108 -9.90 -7.36 -1.82
N ALA A 109 -11.10 -7.39 -2.39
CA ALA A 109 -12.32 -7.12 -1.64
C ALA A 109 -12.55 -8.13 -0.51
N GLU A 110 -12.12 -9.39 -0.71
CA GLU A 110 -12.25 -10.42 0.31
C GLU A 110 -11.20 -10.31 1.38
N LYS A 111 -9.99 -9.87 1.00
CA LYS A 111 -8.85 -9.84 1.91
C LYS A 111 -8.83 -8.60 2.79
N SER A 112 -9.34 -7.48 2.28
CA SER A 112 -9.37 -6.26 3.07
C SER A 112 -10.65 -6.21 3.89
N THR A 113 -10.52 -5.87 5.17
CA THR A 113 -11.69 -5.72 6.05
C THR A 113 -12.12 -4.27 6.15
N GLU A 114 -11.63 -3.42 5.26
CA GLU A 114 -11.96 -2.00 5.25
C GLU A 114 -12.79 -1.68 4.01
N PRO A 115 -14.13 -1.84 4.07
CA PRO A 115 -14.99 -1.68 2.88
C PRO A 115 -14.87 -0.33 2.20
N TRP A 116 -14.67 0.73 2.99
CA TRP A 116 -14.53 2.07 2.42
C TRP A 116 -13.29 2.13 1.52
N PHE A 117 -12.17 1.55 1.98
CA PHE A 117 -10.94 1.51 1.19
C PHE A 117 -11.11 0.67 -0.06
N VAL A 118 -11.80 -0.47 0.06
CA VAL A 118 -12.04 -1.32 -1.09
C VAL A 118 -12.84 -0.56 -2.15
N GLU A 119 -13.91 0.08 -1.73
CA GLU A 119 -14.81 0.75 -2.65
C GLU A 119 -14.22 2.03 -3.23
N ARG A 120 -13.62 2.85 -2.38
CA ARG A 120 -13.21 4.20 -2.76
C ARG A 120 -11.78 4.32 -3.23
N VAL A 121 -10.92 3.40 -2.81
CA VAL A 121 -9.49 3.51 -3.10
C VAL A 121 -9.00 2.33 -3.93
N TYR A 122 -9.05 1.12 -3.39
CA TYR A 122 -8.48 -0.03 -4.10
C TYR A 122 -9.19 -0.31 -5.41
N GLY A 123 -10.53 -0.24 -5.40
CA GLY A 123 -11.30 -0.44 -6.62
C GLY A 123 -10.95 0.59 -7.69
N LYS A 124 -10.85 1.86 -7.26
CA LYS A 124 -10.49 2.94 -8.16
C LYS A 124 -9.11 2.72 -8.77
N LEU A 125 -8.14 2.35 -7.94
CA LEU A 125 -6.78 2.14 -8.42
C LEU A 125 -6.68 0.96 -9.36
N CYS A 126 -7.38 -0.13 -9.05
CA CYS A 126 -7.38 -1.30 -9.92
C CYS A 126 -8.01 -0.99 -11.27
N GLU A 127 -9.09 -0.21 -11.29
CA GLU A 127 -9.69 0.21 -12.55
C GLU A 127 -8.74 1.07 -13.35
N LYS A 128 -8.03 1.97 -12.69
CA LYS A 128 -7.08 2.83 -13.37
C LYS A 128 -5.92 2.04 -13.96
N VAL A 129 -5.44 1.03 -13.24
CA VAL A 129 -4.38 0.17 -13.77
C VAL A 129 -4.87 -0.57 -15.00
N LYS A 130 -6.09 -1.11 -14.96
CA LYS A 130 -6.64 -1.81 -16.12
C LYS A 130 -6.74 -0.88 -17.32
N ARG A 131 -7.17 0.36 -17.11
CA ARG A 131 -7.36 1.30 -18.22
C ARG A 131 -6.02 1.73 -18.80
N ASP A 132 -5.05 2.02 -17.95
CA ASP A 132 -3.78 2.62 -18.40
C ASP A 132 -2.72 1.59 -18.78
N PHE A 133 -2.80 0.36 -18.24
CA PHE A 133 -1.77 -0.66 -18.43
C PHE A 133 -2.38 -2.01 -18.76
N CYS A 134 -3.44 -2.01 -19.52
CA CYS A 134 -4.18 -3.23 -19.66
C CYS A 134 -3.55 -4.17 -20.58
N GLU A 135 -2.62 -4.26 -20.89
CA GLU A 135 -2.16 -5.15 -21.52
C GLU A 135 -2.27 -6.27 -21.28
N VAL A 136 -2.50 -6.66 -21.16
CA VAL A 136 -2.52 -7.69 -21.09
C VAL A 136 -2.64 -8.55 -20.78
#